data_d0f6dd9d0be2a9db8a39d90bae24ca64
#
_entry.id   d0f6dd9d0be2a9db8a39d90bae24ca64
#
_cell.length_a   1.000
_cell.length_b   1.000
_cell.length_c   1.000
_cell.angle_alpha   90.00
_cell.angle_beta   90.00
_cell.angle_gamma   90.00
#
_symmetry.space_group_name_H-M   'P 1'
#
loop_
_entity.id
_entity.type
_entity.pdbx_description
1 polymer ?
#
loop_
_entity_poly.entity_id
_entity_poly.type
_entity_poly.pdbx_seq_one_letter_code
_entity_poly.pdbx_strand_id
1 'polypeptide(L)'
;IMDNNSSNKNNSNKPNNKVNMPKFNLNWMYMIIALMLLGLWWGSDSRGAGNKAVTYSEFQDYVKNGYVSKVLGYEDKSIEAYLKPNSVGAVFGEDSTKVGRNPIITSRAPSTDKLEEFLQAEKEAGHFDGTSDYPPKSDIFPAILIQVLPLVLLIALWIFFMRLSLIHI
;
A
#
# COMPACT_ATOMS: atom_id res chain seq x y z
N ILE A 1 28.17 0.65 87.30
CA ILE A 1 28.60 1.72 86.43
C ILE A 1 28.27 1.31 84.99
N MET A 2 27.45 2.10 84.40
CA MET A 2 26.78 1.92 83.12
C MET A 2 27.75 2.27 82.00
N ASP A 3 27.71 1.48 80.92
CA ASP A 3 28.16 1.93 79.61
C ASP A 3 27.13 1.55 78.56
N ASN A 4 26.58 2.57 78.03
CA ASN A 4 25.52 2.56 77.03
C ASN A 4 26.19 2.77 75.66
N ASN A 5 26.33 1.73 74.84
CA ASN A 5 26.84 1.91 73.48
C ASN A 5 25.73 1.72 72.48
N SER A 6 25.19 2.86 72.10
CA SER A 6 24.14 3.00 71.12
C SER A 6 24.70 2.92 69.72
N SER A 7 24.69 1.75 69.07
CA SER A 7 25.06 1.62 67.68
C SER A 7 23.89 2.05 66.78
N ASN A 8 24.05 3.23 66.24
CA ASN A 8 23.19 3.78 65.23
C ASN A 8 23.42 3.08 63.86
N LYS A 9 22.56 2.09 63.51
CA LYS A 9 22.54 1.51 62.17
C LYS A 9 21.79 2.45 61.23
N ASN A 10 22.51 3.25 60.48
CA ASN A 10 21.99 3.96 59.33
C ASN A 10 21.57 2.95 58.27
N ASN A 11 20.28 2.72 58.22
CA ASN A 11 19.65 1.89 57.16
C ASN A 11 19.43 2.82 55.96
N SER A 12 20.43 2.88 55.06
CA SER A 12 20.30 3.56 53.80
C SER A 12 19.45 2.71 52.83
N ASN A 13 18.15 2.93 52.87
CA ASN A 13 17.22 2.44 51.88
C ASN A 13 17.57 3.11 50.52
N LYS A 14 18.43 2.43 49.72
CA LYS A 14 18.50 2.69 48.29
C LYS A 14 17.21 2.24 47.64
N PRO A 15 16.47 3.10 46.96
CA PRO A 15 15.36 2.67 46.14
C PRO A 15 15.93 1.85 44.96
N ASN A 16 15.73 0.55 45.01
CA ASN A 16 15.97 -0.32 43.86
C ASN A 16 14.90 0.02 42.80
N ASN A 17 15.15 1.03 42.01
CA ASN A 17 14.45 1.22 40.74
C ASN A 17 14.84 0.07 39.81
N LYS A 18 14.20 -1.09 40.00
CA LYS A 18 14.15 -2.11 38.96
C LYS A 18 13.35 -1.50 37.81
N VAL A 19 14.06 -0.97 36.83
CA VAL A 19 13.47 -0.68 35.52
C VAL A 19 12.94 -2.01 35.03
N ASN A 20 11.62 -2.21 35.13
CA ASN A 20 10.93 -3.32 34.51
C ASN A 20 11.04 -3.12 33.00
N MET A 21 12.13 -3.59 32.40
CA MET A 21 12.20 -3.74 30.96
C MET A 21 11.06 -4.72 30.57
N PRO A 22 10.16 -4.31 29.68
CA PRO A 22 9.14 -5.20 29.19
C PRO A 22 9.84 -6.41 28.60
N LYS A 23 9.56 -7.61 29.13
CA LYS A 23 10.05 -8.86 28.57
C LYS A 23 9.49 -8.91 27.15
N PHE A 24 10.33 -8.69 26.16
CA PHE A 24 9.97 -8.80 24.76
C PHE A 24 9.60 -10.27 24.49
N ASN A 25 8.33 -10.57 24.62
CA ASN A 25 7.79 -11.88 24.27
C ASN A 25 7.84 -11.99 22.75
N LEU A 26 8.60 -12.95 22.26
CA LEU A 26 8.73 -13.23 20.82
C LEU A 26 7.35 -13.48 20.18
N ASN A 27 6.40 -13.96 20.97
CA ASN A 27 4.98 -14.13 20.58
C ASN A 27 4.32 -12.83 20.15
N TRP A 28 4.66 -11.69 20.78
CA TRP A 28 4.13 -10.39 20.40
C TRP A 28 4.62 -9.92 19.02
N MET A 29 5.86 -10.27 18.68
CA MET A 29 6.43 -9.97 17.35
C MET A 29 5.72 -10.76 16.25
N TYR A 30 5.42 -12.04 16.48
CA TYR A 30 4.61 -12.83 15.55
C TYR A 30 3.19 -12.27 15.41
N MET A 31 2.61 -11.77 16.49
CA MET A 31 1.30 -11.14 16.46
C MET A 31 1.28 -9.86 15.63
N ILE A 32 2.33 -9.03 15.72
CA ILE A 32 2.47 -7.82 14.88
C ILE A 32 2.65 -8.20 13.41
N ILE A 33 3.51 -9.17 13.12
CA ILE A 33 3.72 -9.64 11.74
C ILE A 33 2.42 -10.21 11.17
N ALA A 34 1.69 -11.01 11.95
CA ALA A 34 0.39 -11.55 11.53
C ALA A 34 -0.64 -10.44 11.30
N LEU A 35 -0.71 -9.43 12.18
CA LEU A 35 -1.58 -8.26 12.04
C LEU A 35 -1.21 -7.42 10.80
N MET A 36 0.09 -7.26 10.54
CA MET A 36 0.58 -6.53 9.36
C MET A 36 0.23 -7.27 8.07
N LEU A 37 0.40 -8.60 8.02
CA LEU A 37 0.01 -9.43 6.89
C LEU A 37 -1.51 -9.44 6.70
N LEU A 38 -2.27 -9.52 7.79
CA LEU A 38 -3.74 -9.43 7.74
C LEU A 38 -4.19 -8.06 7.23
N GLY A 39 -3.55 -6.98 7.66
CA GLY A 39 -3.82 -5.61 7.19
C GLY A 39 -3.49 -5.44 5.69
N LEU A 40 -2.39 -6.03 5.22
CA LEU A 40 -2.05 -6.04 3.79
C LEU A 40 -3.05 -6.85 2.98
N TRP A 41 -3.52 -7.98 3.49
CA TRP A 41 -4.53 -8.80 2.83
C TRP A 41 -5.89 -8.09 2.77
N TRP A 42 -6.32 -7.49 3.87
CA TRP A 42 -7.57 -6.72 3.93
C TRP A 42 -7.51 -5.42 3.11
N GLY A 43 -6.34 -4.75 3.09
CA GLY A 43 -6.14 -3.52 2.31
C GLY A 43 -6.09 -3.74 0.79
N SER A 44 -5.84 -4.98 0.32
CA SER A 44 -5.85 -5.27 -1.11
C SER A 44 -7.25 -5.29 -1.71
N ASP A 45 -8.27 -5.68 -0.94
CA ASP A 45 -9.66 -5.67 -1.40
C ASP A 45 -10.26 -4.26 -1.51
N SER A 46 -9.75 -3.31 -0.73
CA SER A 46 -10.24 -1.92 -0.77
C SER A 46 -9.86 -1.16 -2.04
N ARG A 47 -8.89 -1.66 -2.80
CA ARG A 47 -8.48 -1.09 -4.09
C ARG A 47 -9.40 -1.53 -5.25
N GLY A 48 -10.26 -2.52 -5.04
CA GLY A 48 -11.10 -3.12 -6.07
C GLY A 48 -12.46 -2.45 -6.30
N ALA A 49 -13.04 -1.81 -5.31
CA ALA A 49 -14.43 -1.33 -5.38
C ALA A 49 -14.66 -0.18 -6.39
N GLY A 50 -13.62 0.53 -6.79
CA GLY A 50 -13.69 1.61 -7.79
C GLY A 50 -12.90 1.33 -9.07
N ASN A 51 -12.39 0.11 -9.25
CA ASN A 51 -11.55 -0.26 -10.39
C ASN A 51 -12.15 -1.45 -11.12
N LYS A 52 -12.52 -1.28 -12.38
CA LYS A 52 -13.06 -2.32 -13.25
C LYS A 52 -12.07 -2.60 -14.38
N ALA A 53 -11.59 -3.84 -14.47
CA ALA A 53 -10.81 -4.29 -15.61
C ALA A 53 -11.72 -4.55 -16.80
N VAL A 54 -11.41 -3.95 -17.94
CA VAL A 54 -12.19 -4.05 -19.18
C VAL A 54 -11.28 -4.38 -20.35
N THR A 55 -11.85 -4.94 -21.40
CA THR A 55 -11.14 -5.16 -22.67
C THR A 55 -10.83 -3.83 -23.36
N TYR A 56 -9.87 -3.85 -24.29
CA TYR A 56 -9.57 -2.66 -25.05
C TYR A 56 -10.75 -2.18 -25.90
N SER A 57 -11.54 -3.09 -26.43
CA SER A 57 -12.75 -2.77 -27.18
C SER A 57 -13.81 -2.09 -26.33
N GLU A 58 -14.07 -2.59 -25.13
CA GLU A 58 -14.99 -1.94 -24.17
C GLU A 58 -14.50 -0.55 -23.76
N PHE A 59 -13.18 -0.41 -23.54
CA PHE A 59 -12.58 0.90 -23.29
C PHE A 59 -12.86 1.87 -24.42
N GLN A 60 -12.66 1.44 -25.69
CA GLN A 60 -12.96 2.26 -26.85
C GLN A 60 -14.43 2.68 -26.90
N ASP A 61 -15.35 1.76 -26.62
CA ASP A 61 -16.79 2.06 -26.58
C ASP A 61 -17.13 3.09 -25.49
N TYR A 62 -16.49 3.00 -24.31
CA TYR A 62 -16.70 3.99 -23.26
C TYR A 62 -16.15 5.37 -23.61
N VAL A 63 -15.04 5.44 -24.34
CA VAL A 63 -14.51 6.71 -24.87
C VAL A 63 -15.46 7.31 -25.90
N LYS A 64 -15.94 6.51 -26.88
CA LYS A 64 -16.90 6.95 -27.92
C LYS A 64 -18.22 7.44 -27.33
N ASN A 65 -18.70 6.81 -26.28
CA ASN A 65 -19.90 7.25 -25.56
C ASN A 65 -19.69 8.48 -24.67
N GLY A 66 -18.47 9.02 -24.61
CA GLY A 66 -18.14 10.20 -23.82
C GLY A 66 -18.13 9.97 -22.30
N TYR A 67 -18.00 8.71 -21.84
CA TYR A 67 -18.04 8.35 -20.42
C TYR A 67 -16.73 8.64 -19.69
N VAL A 68 -15.65 8.84 -20.42
CA VAL A 68 -14.30 9.02 -19.89
C VAL A 68 -13.95 10.49 -19.76
N SER A 69 -13.40 10.89 -18.62
CA SER A 69 -12.94 12.26 -18.34
C SER A 69 -11.43 12.42 -18.47
N LYS A 70 -10.65 11.38 -18.15
CA LYS A 70 -9.20 11.41 -18.23
C LYS A 70 -8.67 10.01 -18.57
N VAL A 71 -7.64 9.94 -19.41
CA VAL A 71 -6.94 8.70 -19.77
C VAL A 71 -5.48 8.84 -19.41
N LEU A 72 -4.95 7.85 -18.70
CA LEU A 72 -3.52 7.68 -18.44
C LEU A 72 -3.02 6.45 -19.20
N GLY A 73 -2.12 6.66 -20.11
CA GLY A 73 -1.42 5.60 -20.83
C GLY A 73 -0.02 5.41 -20.26
N TYR A 74 0.35 4.18 -19.95
CA TYR A 74 1.66 3.86 -19.40
C TYR A 74 2.53 3.13 -20.45
N GLU A 75 3.86 3.18 -20.29
CA GLU A 75 4.84 2.51 -21.17
C GLU A 75 4.62 0.99 -21.26
N ASP A 76 4.10 0.36 -20.20
CA ASP A 76 3.76 -1.07 -20.16
C ASP A 76 2.45 -1.40 -20.90
N LYS A 77 1.91 -0.44 -21.67
CA LYS A 77 0.65 -0.52 -22.40
C LYS A 77 -0.60 -0.63 -21.51
N SER A 78 -0.47 -0.47 -20.21
CA SER A 78 -1.63 -0.37 -19.32
C SER A 78 -2.30 1.00 -19.51
N ILE A 79 -3.62 0.98 -19.40
CA ILE A 79 -4.46 2.17 -19.49
C ILE A 79 -5.24 2.28 -18.18
N GLU A 80 -5.27 3.47 -17.62
CA GLU A 80 -6.20 3.83 -16.57
C GLU A 80 -7.08 4.97 -17.07
N ALA A 81 -8.38 4.77 -17.07
CA ALA A 81 -9.32 5.79 -17.50
C ALA A 81 -10.27 6.14 -16.37
N TYR A 82 -10.35 7.41 -16.09
CA TYR A 82 -11.24 7.99 -15.09
C TYR A 82 -12.59 8.29 -15.72
N LEU A 83 -13.64 7.83 -15.09
CA LEU A 83 -15.00 8.03 -15.60
C LEU A 83 -15.57 9.37 -15.12
N LYS A 84 -16.47 9.91 -15.93
CA LYS A 84 -17.31 11.03 -15.51
C LYS A 84 -18.31 10.56 -14.44
N PRO A 85 -18.65 11.37 -13.44
CA PRO A 85 -19.59 10.98 -12.38
C PRO A 85 -20.95 10.50 -12.91
N ASN A 86 -21.41 11.08 -14.01
CA ASN A 86 -22.69 10.76 -14.63
C ASN A 86 -22.68 9.39 -15.37
N SER A 87 -21.51 8.84 -15.65
CA SER A 87 -21.34 7.61 -16.45
C SER A 87 -21.10 6.38 -15.59
N VAL A 88 -20.97 6.54 -14.26
CA VAL A 88 -20.67 5.46 -13.32
C VAL A 88 -21.74 4.38 -13.37
N GLY A 89 -23.01 4.77 -13.38
CA GLY A 89 -24.14 3.84 -13.48
C GLY A 89 -24.14 3.03 -14.76
N ALA A 90 -23.74 3.63 -15.89
CA ALA A 90 -23.70 2.95 -17.19
C ALA A 90 -22.56 1.91 -17.27
N VAL A 91 -21.44 2.16 -16.59
CA VAL A 91 -20.24 1.30 -16.62
C VAL A 91 -20.26 0.23 -15.53
N PHE A 92 -20.70 0.58 -14.32
CA PHE A 92 -20.69 -0.31 -13.15
C PHE A 92 -22.04 -0.96 -12.86
N GLY A 93 -23.15 -0.48 -13.44
CA GLY A 93 -24.47 -1.04 -13.22
C GLY A 93 -24.87 -1.04 -11.73
N GLU A 94 -25.22 -2.23 -11.22
CA GLU A 94 -25.63 -2.41 -9.82
C GLU A 94 -24.54 -2.12 -8.80
N ASP A 95 -23.26 -2.26 -9.18
CA ASP A 95 -22.13 -1.98 -8.30
C ASP A 95 -21.79 -0.47 -8.21
N SER A 96 -22.51 0.38 -8.93
CA SER A 96 -22.30 1.85 -8.94
C SER A 96 -22.36 2.48 -7.55
N THR A 97 -23.12 1.91 -6.62
CA THR A 97 -23.25 2.41 -5.23
C THR A 97 -22.03 2.09 -4.35
N LYS A 98 -21.23 1.11 -4.74
CA LYS A 98 -20.00 0.68 -4.02
C LYS A 98 -18.76 1.38 -4.54
N VAL A 99 -18.87 2.06 -5.67
CA VAL A 99 -17.77 2.75 -6.35
C VAL A 99 -17.43 4.04 -5.59
N GLY A 100 -16.16 4.23 -5.26
CA GLY A 100 -15.69 5.43 -4.58
C GLY A 100 -15.79 6.69 -5.45
N ARG A 101 -15.26 7.82 -4.94
CA ARG A 101 -15.34 9.13 -5.61
C ARG A 101 -14.67 9.18 -6.98
N ASN A 102 -13.70 8.32 -7.24
CA ASN A 102 -12.91 8.30 -8.47
C ASN A 102 -12.99 6.91 -9.11
N PRO A 103 -14.05 6.60 -9.84
CA PRO A 103 -14.17 5.35 -10.56
C PRO A 103 -13.15 5.28 -11.69
N ILE A 104 -12.41 4.20 -11.74
CA ILE A 104 -11.34 3.96 -12.71
C ILE A 104 -11.66 2.67 -13.46
N ILE A 105 -11.52 2.69 -14.76
CA ILE A 105 -11.44 1.48 -15.56
C ILE A 105 -9.99 1.25 -15.99
N THR A 106 -9.57 0.00 -15.94
CA THR A 106 -8.24 -0.41 -16.38
C THR A 106 -8.34 -1.29 -17.61
N SER A 107 -7.48 -1.05 -18.58
CA SER A 107 -7.39 -1.82 -19.80
C SER A 107 -5.93 -1.95 -20.24
N ARG A 108 -5.71 -2.63 -21.35
CA ARG A 108 -4.39 -2.73 -21.96
C ARG A 108 -4.47 -2.41 -23.46
N ALA A 109 -3.71 -1.41 -23.88
CA ALA A 109 -3.62 -1.06 -25.30
C ALA A 109 -2.75 -2.06 -26.08
N PRO A 110 -2.97 -2.23 -27.38
CA PRO A 110 -2.07 -2.97 -28.26
C PRO A 110 -0.69 -2.30 -28.35
N SER A 111 -0.67 -0.96 -28.44
CA SER A 111 0.53 -0.12 -28.36
C SER A 111 0.15 1.29 -27.88
N THR A 112 1.13 2.02 -27.37
CA THR A 112 0.95 3.41 -26.90
C THR A 112 0.58 4.32 -28.07
N ASP A 113 1.24 4.15 -29.23
CA ASP A 113 0.98 4.94 -30.43
C ASP A 113 -0.48 4.79 -30.93
N LYS A 114 -0.99 3.54 -30.95
CA LYS A 114 -2.39 3.29 -31.33
C LYS A 114 -3.39 3.86 -30.35
N LEU A 115 -3.03 3.91 -29.06
CA LEU A 115 -3.86 4.55 -28.07
C LEU A 115 -3.94 6.06 -28.31
N GLU A 116 -2.79 6.69 -28.59
CA GLU A 116 -2.70 8.12 -28.87
C GLU A 116 -3.46 8.49 -30.14
N GLU A 117 -3.24 7.75 -31.23
CA GLU A 117 -3.97 7.92 -32.49
C GLU A 117 -5.49 7.81 -32.29
N PHE A 118 -5.93 6.80 -31.55
CA PHE A 118 -7.35 6.61 -31.24
C PHE A 118 -7.92 7.79 -30.42
N LEU A 119 -7.25 8.20 -29.34
CA LEU A 119 -7.74 9.29 -28.50
C LEU A 119 -7.74 10.63 -29.24
N GLN A 120 -6.79 10.85 -30.13
CA GLN A 120 -6.77 12.05 -30.97
C GLN A 120 -7.92 12.05 -31.96
N ALA A 121 -8.19 10.93 -32.63
CA ALA A 121 -9.31 10.79 -33.54
C ALA A 121 -10.67 11.01 -32.85
N GLU A 122 -10.88 10.43 -31.66
CA GLU A 122 -12.11 10.62 -30.89
C GLU A 122 -12.25 12.04 -30.33
N LYS A 123 -11.14 12.74 -30.09
CA LYS A 123 -11.14 14.14 -29.69
C LYS A 123 -11.53 15.05 -30.86
N GLU A 124 -11.03 14.78 -32.08
CA GLU A 124 -11.40 15.50 -33.30
C GLU A 124 -12.88 15.24 -33.67
N ALA A 125 -13.37 14.01 -33.42
CA ALA A 125 -14.77 13.66 -33.61
C ALA A 125 -15.73 14.26 -32.55
N GLY A 126 -15.17 14.85 -31.48
CA GLY A 126 -15.97 15.43 -30.41
C GLY A 126 -16.54 14.42 -29.39
N HIS A 127 -16.15 13.17 -29.45
CA HIS A 127 -16.58 12.13 -28.51
C HIS A 127 -15.76 12.13 -27.21
N PHE A 128 -14.52 12.56 -27.28
CA PHE A 128 -13.63 12.66 -26.13
C PHE A 128 -13.26 14.12 -25.86
N ASP A 129 -13.75 14.69 -24.80
CA ASP A 129 -13.45 16.05 -24.31
C ASP A 129 -12.45 16.07 -23.15
N GLY A 130 -11.95 14.89 -22.79
CA GLY A 130 -11.06 14.69 -21.66
C GLY A 130 -9.59 15.00 -21.93
N THR A 131 -8.77 14.73 -20.95
CA THR A 131 -7.30 14.85 -21.04
C THR A 131 -6.66 13.47 -21.16
N SER A 132 -5.67 13.36 -22.03
CA SER A 132 -4.77 12.20 -22.12
C SER A 132 -3.40 12.58 -21.60
N ASP A 133 -2.80 11.69 -20.81
CA ASP A 133 -1.48 11.88 -20.24
C ASP A 133 -0.72 10.55 -20.26
N TYR A 134 0.61 10.60 -20.37
CA TYR A 134 1.46 9.42 -20.51
C TYR A 134 2.56 9.45 -19.44
N PRO A 135 2.20 9.34 -18.15
CA PRO A 135 3.20 9.34 -17.08
C PRO A 135 4.00 8.04 -17.09
N PRO A 136 5.29 8.09 -16.71
CA PRO A 136 6.03 6.88 -16.44
C PRO A 136 5.39 6.14 -15.27
N LYS A 137 5.18 4.83 -15.40
CA LYS A 137 4.64 4.02 -14.31
C LYS A 137 5.72 3.81 -13.25
N SER A 138 5.69 4.62 -12.23
CA SER A 138 6.56 4.46 -11.07
C SER A 138 5.91 3.48 -10.07
N ASP A 139 6.15 2.20 -10.25
CA ASP A 139 5.88 1.20 -9.22
C ASP A 139 6.90 1.36 -8.08
N ILE A 140 6.71 2.39 -7.26
CA ILE A 140 7.60 2.71 -6.13
C ILE A 140 7.57 1.58 -5.09
N PHE A 141 6.44 0.89 -4.97
CA PHE A 141 6.25 -0.12 -3.95
C PHE A 141 7.18 -1.35 -4.09
N PRO A 142 7.30 -2.02 -5.25
CA PRO A 142 8.25 -3.11 -5.42
C PRO A 142 9.70 -2.65 -5.32
N ALA A 143 10.03 -1.43 -5.77
CA ALA A 143 11.37 -0.88 -5.64
C ALA A 143 11.76 -0.67 -4.17
N ILE A 144 10.88 -0.11 -3.34
CA ILE A 144 11.08 0.04 -1.90
C ILE A 144 11.19 -1.32 -1.22
N LEU A 145 10.33 -2.28 -1.59
CA LEU A 145 10.35 -3.61 -1.00
C LEU A 145 11.69 -4.33 -1.26
N ILE A 146 12.20 -4.28 -2.49
CA ILE A 146 13.49 -4.88 -2.86
C ILE A 146 14.64 -4.20 -2.10
N GLN A 147 14.57 -2.89 -1.88
CA GLN A 147 15.62 -2.14 -1.20
C GLN A 147 15.60 -2.34 0.32
N VAL A 148 14.43 -2.51 0.93
CA VAL A 148 14.27 -2.72 2.37
C VAL A 148 14.48 -4.19 2.76
N LEU A 149 14.22 -5.13 1.86
CA LEU A 149 14.34 -6.57 2.12
C LEU A 149 15.72 -6.99 2.68
N PRO A 150 16.87 -6.59 2.08
CA PRO A 150 18.19 -6.98 2.61
C PRO A 150 18.45 -6.38 3.99
N LEU A 151 17.94 -5.17 4.29
CA LEU A 151 18.08 -4.54 5.59
C LEU A 151 17.31 -5.33 6.66
N VAL A 152 16.06 -5.71 6.37
CA VAL A 152 15.24 -6.54 7.28
C VAL A 152 15.89 -7.89 7.52
N LEU A 153 16.46 -8.51 6.48
CA LEU A 153 17.14 -9.79 6.57
C LEU A 153 18.41 -9.69 7.43
N LEU A 154 19.16 -8.60 7.30
CA LEU A 154 20.37 -8.35 8.10
C LEU A 154 20.03 -8.14 9.57
N ILE A 155 18.96 -7.40 9.89
CA ILE A 155 18.46 -7.21 11.26
C ILE A 155 17.99 -8.55 11.85
N ALA A 156 17.26 -9.36 11.07
CA ALA A 156 16.81 -10.68 11.51
C ALA A 156 17.97 -11.62 11.80
N LEU A 157 19.00 -11.65 10.95
CA LEU A 157 20.23 -12.40 11.16
C LEU A 157 20.98 -11.92 12.42
N TRP A 158 21.08 -10.60 12.62
CA TRP A 158 21.73 -10.05 13.80
C TRP A 158 21.02 -10.45 15.09
N ILE A 159 19.70 -10.39 15.13
CA ILE A 159 18.90 -10.85 16.27
C ILE A 159 19.09 -12.35 16.50
N PHE A 160 19.15 -13.13 15.43
CA PHE A 160 19.39 -14.58 15.50
C PHE A 160 20.77 -14.90 16.11
N PHE A 161 21.83 -14.25 15.66
CA PHE A 161 23.18 -14.43 16.20
C PHE A 161 23.31 -13.98 17.65
N MET A 162 22.71 -12.85 18.02
CA MET A 162 22.70 -12.38 19.41
C MET A 162 22.02 -13.40 20.33
N ARG A 163 20.97 -14.06 19.85
CA ARG A 163 20.26 -15.08 20.62
C ARG A 163 21.03 -16.37 20.78
N LEU A 164 21.80 -16.77 19.76
CA LEU A 164 22.69 -17.93 19.85
C LEU A 164 23.84 -17.70 20.85
N SER A 165 24.36 -16.48 20.89
CA SER A 165 25.49 -16.12 21.79
C SER A 165 25.11 -16.16 23.27
N LEU A 166 23.81 -15.93 23.61
CA LEU A 166 23.32 -15.97 25.00
C LEU A 166 23.05 -17.37 25.55
N ILE A 167 23.09 -18.42 24.71
CA ILE A 167 22.85 -19.82 25.13
C ILE A 167 24.16 -20.50 25.56
N HIS A 168 25.32 -19.90 25.28
CA HIS A 168 26.66 -20.48 25.59
C HIS A 168 27.35 -19.95 26.85
N ILE A 169 26.61 -19.24 27.76
CA ILE A 169 27.16 -18.85 29.08
C ILE A 169 26.39 -19.61 30.20
#